data_c043d9b11cbc01130c7e06cd03939465
#
_entry.id   c043d9b11cbc01130c7e06cd03939465
#
_cell.length_a   1.000
_cell.length_b   1.000
_cell.length_c   1.000
_cell.angle_alpha   90.00
_cell.angle_beta   90.00
_cell.angle_gamma   90.00
#
_symmetry.space_group_name_H-M   'P 1'
#
loop_
_entity.id
_entity.type
_entity.pdbx_description
1 polymer ?
#
loop_
_entity_poly.entity_id
_entity_poly.type
_entity_poly.pdbx_seq_one_letter_code
_entity_poly.pdbx_strand_id
1 'polypeptide(L)'
;MTNASADHPATIDPAEAEQFGKLAADWWNPKGSSAMLHKLNPVRLRYLRERIDAHWGSEPSDRKPLAGKTALDAGCGAGLLAEPLARLGADVTGLDAAPENIAAAKLHAEGQGLLIDYRAGELSAVVAEGHGYDLVTSMEVIEHVADPGAFVAGLAAALAPGGLLILSTPNRTPQSRVAMITLAEGLGHVPKGLHDWNRFITPAGLETMLAANGLTVIDRRGLSFSPMHGFGLSDNLSIDYFLTAVGTPPPPRA
;
A
#
# COMPACT_ATOMS: atom_id res chain seq x y z
N MET A 1 11.20 -36.56 -2.02
CA MET A 1 11.18 -35.34 -2.82
C MET A 1 11.14 -34.18 -1.85
N THR A 2 12.30 -33.61 -1.56
CA THR A 2 12.46 -32.49 -0.63
C THR A 2 11.97 -31.24 -1.31
N ASN A 3 10.86 -30.69 -0.79
CA ASN A 3 10.35 -29.40 -1.19
C ASN A 3 11.40 -28.34 -0.75
N ALA A 4 12.15 -27.81 -1.69
CA ALA A 4 12.96 -26.63 -1.47
C ALA A 4 11.97 -25.46 -1.27
N SER A 5 11.72 -25.08 -0.02
CA SER A 5 11.11 -23.77 0.26
C SER A 5 12.06 -22.73 -0.36
N ALA A 6 11.58 -22.02 -1.36
CA ALA A 6 12.30 -20.87 -1.89
C ALA A 6 12.54 -19.91 -0.70
N ASP A 7 13.81 -19.74 -0.36
CA ASP A 7 14.26 -18.84 0.70
C ASP A 7 14.05 -17.42 0.18
N HIS A 8 12.85 -16.86 0.41
CA HIS A 8 12.57 -15.48 0.07
C HIS A 8 13.32 -14.58 1.06
N PRO A 9 14.17 -13.66 0.59
CA PRO A 9 14.91 -12.78 1.48
C PRO A 9 13.93 -11.96 2.34
N ALA A 10 14.31 -11.72 3.60
CA ALA A 10 13.55 -10.87 4.50
C ALA A 10 13.44 -9.46 3.91
N THR A 11 12.23 -8.94 3.79
CA THR A 11 11.97 -7.60 3.25
C THR A 11 11.78 -6.55 4.35
N ILE A 12 11.53 -6.97 5.58
CA ILE A 12 11.35 -6.09 6.73
C ILE A 12 12.70 -5.46 7.12
N ASP A 13 12.68 -4.12 7.32
CA ASP A 13 13.72 -3.40 8.04
C ASP A 13 13.29 -3.33 9.53
N PRO A 14 13.99 -4.01 10.46
CA PRO A 14 13.56 -4.05 11.86
C PRO A 14 13.54 -2.68 12.54
N ALA A 15 14.41 -1.75 12.14
CA ALA A 15 14.47 -0.42 12.72
C ALA A 15 13.26 0.42 12.29
N GLU A 16 12.84 0.30 11.03
CA GLU A 16 11.62 0.92 10.50
C GLU A 16 10.38 0.34 11.20
N ALA A 17 10.28 -1.00 11.30
CA ALA A 17 9.16 -1.66 11.98
C ALA A 17 9.02 -1.19 13.44
N GLU A 18 10.13 -1.08 14.20
CA GLU A 18 10.12 -0.55 15.56
C GLU A 18 9.68 0.92 15.61
N GLN A 19 10.11 1.75 14.65
CA GLN A 19 9.75 3.16 14.58
C GLN A 19 8.24 3.33 14.35
N PHE A 20 7.66 2.59 13.41
CA PHE A 20 6.23 2.62 13.14
C PHE A 20 5.42 2.02 14.30
N GLY A 21 5.90 0.97 14.96
CA GLY A 21 5.27 0.38 16.13
C GLY A 21 5.07 1.37 17.28
N LYS A 22 6.03 2.29 17.49
CA LYS A 22 5.93 3.36 18.50
C LYS A 22 4.76 4.34 18.24
N LEU A 23 4.27 4.43 17.01
CA LEU A 23 3.15 5.30 16.63
C LEU A 23 1.79 4.60 16.76
N ALA A 24 1.75 3.30 17.02
CA ALA A 24 0.55 2.46 16.96
C ALA A 24 -0.63 2.99 17.78
N ALA A 25 -0.38 3.47 19.00
CA ALA A 25 -1.43 3.97 19.90
C ALA A 25 -2.14 5.23 19.40
N ASP A 26 -1.52 5.99 18.50
CA ASP A 26 -2.01 7.29 18.03
C ASP A 26 -2.52 7.29 16.58
N TRP A 27 -2.46 6.13 15.89
CA TRP A 27 -2.82 6.02 14.48
C TRP A 27 -4.24 6.48 14.15
N TRP A 28 -5.20 6.20 15.01
CA TRP A 28 -6.60 6.56 14.81
C TRP A 28 -6.95 7.96 15.33
N ASN A 29 -5.99 8.68 15.90
CA ASN A 29 -6.17 10.07 16.31
C ASN A 29 -5.96 11.00 15.09
N PRO A 30 -7.02 11.65 14.53
CA PRO A 30 -6.89 12.50 13.34
C PRO A 30 -6.10 13.80 13.60
N LYS A 31 -5.70 14.05 14.84
CA LYS A 31 -4.88 15.19 15.25
C LYS A 31 -3.52 14.76 15.80
N GLY A 32 -3.23 13.45 15.79
CA GLY A 32 -2.00 12.86 16.31
C GLY A 32 -0.87 12.81 15.28
N SER A 33 0.08 11.93 15.54
CA SER A 33 1.25 11.70 14.68
C SER A 33 0.87 11.25 13.26
N SER A 34 -0.28 10.56 13.09
CA SER A 34 -0.80 10.08 11.81
C SER A 34 -1.80 11.06 11.15
N ALA A 35 -1.91 12.30 11.64
CA ALA A 35 -2.86 13.30 11.12
C ALA A 35 -2.75 13.51 9.59
N MET A 36 -1.54 13.41 9.03
CA MET A 36 -1.31 13.54 7.60
C MET A 36 -1.95 12.39 6.83
N LEU A 37 -1.85 11.14 7.33
CA LEU A 37 -2.48 9.98 6.71
C LEU A 37 -4.00 10.12 6.67
N HIS A 38 -4.63 10.65 7.72
CA HIS A 38 -6.06 10.93 7.73
C HIS A 38 -6.48 11.97 6.68
N LYS A 39 -5.64 12.97 6.42
CA LYS A 39 -5.89 13.97 5.36
C LYS A 39 -5.70 13.39 3.95
N LEU A 40 -4.77 12.46 3.78
CA LEU A 40 -4.47 11.81 2.50
C LEU A 40 -5.48 10.71 2.16
N ASN A 41 -5.99 10.01 3.16
CA ASN A 41 -6.81 8.81 2.98
C ASN A 41 -8.03 9.00 2.07
N PRO A 42 -8.80 10.12 2.14
CA PRO A 42 -9.90 10.36 1.20
C PRO A 42 -9.48 10.37 -0.28
N VAL A 43 -8.29 10.90 -0.58
CA VAL A 43 -7.75 10.94 -1.95
C VAL A 43 -7.29 9.54 -2.38
N ARG A 44 -6.62 8.80 -1.49
CA ARG A 44 -6.24 7.40 -1.71
C ARG A 44 -7.46 6.55 -2.01
N LEU A 45 -8.48 6.61 -1.17
CA LEU A 45 -9.71 5.84 -1.32
C LEU A 45 -10.45 6.19 -2.61
N ARG A 46 -10.48 7.46 -3.03
CA ARG A 46 -11.04 7.84 -4.32
C ARG A 46 -10.28 7.21 -5.48
N TYR A 47 -8.94 7.28 -5.47
CA TYR A 47 -8.13 6.64 -6.49
C TYR A 47 -8.36 5.13 -6.56
N LEU A 48 -8.30 4.45 -5.41
CA LEU A 48 -8.57 3.03 -5.35
C LEU A 48 -9.96 2.69 -5.90
N ARG A 49 -10.99 3.44 -5.49
CA ARG A 49 -12.35 3.22 -5.95
C ARG A 49 -12.47 3.36 -7.47
N GLU A 50 -11.88 4.40 -8.05
CA GLU A 50 -11.86 4.61 -9.50
C GLU A 50 -11.18 3.44 -10.24
N ARG A 51 -10.07 2.89 -9.68
CA ARG A 51 -9.35 1.76 -10.28
C ARG A 51 -10.11 0.44 -10.12
N ILE A 52 -10.71 0.22 -8.96
CA ILE A 52 -11.57 -0.95 -8.66
C ILE A 52 -12.76 -0.98 -9.62
N ASP A 53 -13.50 0.12 -9.74
CA ASP A 53 -14.65 0.21 -10.62
C ASP A 53 -14.27 -0.01 -12.09
N ALA A 54 -13.17 0.60 -12.55
CA ALA A 54 -12.68 0.43 -13.91
C ALA A 54 -12.23 -1.01 -14.22
N HIS A 55 -11.64 -1.71 -13.25
CA HIS A 55 -11.10 -3.05 -13.43
C HIS A 55 -12.19 -4.12 -13.47
N TRP A 56 -13.16 -4.03 -12.56
CA TRP A 56 -14.26 -5.02 -12.45
C TRP A 56 -15.58 -4.58 -13.07
N GLY A 57 -15.64 -3.39 -13.67
CA GLY A 57 -16.85 -2.88 -14.31
C GLY A 57 -17.97 -2.56 -13.32
N SER A 58 -17.61 -2.13 -12.10
CA SER A 58 -18.60 -1.78 -11.08
C SER A 58 -19.16 -0.39 -11.33
N GLU A 59 -20.44 -0.20 -11.03
CA GLU A 59 -21.06 1.13 -11.10
C GLU A 59 -20.63 1.98 -9.90
N PRO A 60 -20.45 3.31 -10.07
CA PRO A 60 -20.07 4.20 -8.96
C PRO A 60 -21.05 4.19 -7.77
N SER A 61 -22.32 3.82 -8.01
CA SER A 61 -23.36 3.66 -6.99
C SER A 61 -23.29 2.36 -6.20
N ASP A 62 -22.50 1.37 -6.66
CA ASP A 62 -22.32 0.13 -5.93
C ASP A 62 -21.58 0.39 -4.62
N ARG A 63 -22.18 -0.03 -3.52
CA ARG A 63 -21.59 0.13 -2.18
C ARG A 63 -20.62 -0.99 -1.83
N LYS A 64 -20.64 -2.10 -2.56
CA LYS A 64 -19.81 -3.29 -2.30
C LYS A 64 -19.16 -3.83 -3.58
N PRO A 65 -18.39 -3.00 -4.31
CA PRO A 65 -17.76 -3.39 -5.58
C PRO A 65 -16.75 -4.54 -5.42
N LEU A 66 -16.33 -4.83 -4.20
CA LEU A 66 -15.41 -5.92 -3.86
C LEU A 66 -16.13 -7.13 -3.23
N ALA A 67 -17.47 -7.22 -3.32
CA ALA A 67 -18.19 -8.37 -2.81
C ALA A 67 -17.70 -9.69 -3.46
N GLY A 68 -17.32 -10.67 -2.62
CA GLY A 68 -16.77 -11.94 -3.07
C GLY A 68 -15.32 -11.90 -3.58
N LYS A 69 -14.61 -10.80 -3.36
CA LYS A 69 -13.20 -10.59 -3.68
C LYS A 69 -12.34 -10.67 -2.44
N THR A 70 -11.12 -11.20 -2.60
CA THR A 70 -10.09 -11.19 -1.58
C THR A 70 -9.17 -9.99 -1.76
N ALA A 71 -8.74 -9.36 -0.66
CA ALA A 71 -7.81 -8.24 -0.70
C ALA A 71 -6.68 -8.41 0.31
N LEU A 72 -5.45 -8.12 -0.11
CA LEU A 72 -4.28 -7.99 0.76
C LEU A 72 -3.89 -6.52 0.86
N ASP A 73 -3.79 -6.00 2.07
CA ASP A 73 -3.19 -4.69 2.35
C ASP A 73 -1.82 -4.92 2.99
N ALA A 74 -0.75 -4.82 2.18
CA ALA A 74 0.62 -5.08 2.59
C ALA A 74 1.27 -3.79 3.13
N GLY A 75 1.62 -3.79 4.43
CA GLY A 75 1.98 -2.62 5.20
C GLY A 75 0.74 -1.87 5.66
N CYS A 76 -0.25 -2.60 6.20
CA CYS A 76 -1.56 -2.05 6.54
C CYS A 76 -1.54 -1.05 7.71
N GLY A 77 -0.43 -0.97 8.46
CA GLY A 77 -0.36 -0.17 9.69
C GLY A 77 -1.49 -0.56 10.66
N ALA A 78 -2.16 0.43 11.20
CA ALA A 78 -3.32 0.21 12.07
C ALA A 78 -4.67 0.07 11.32
N GLY A 79 -4.64 -0.23 10.01
CA GLY A 79 -5.85 -0.60 9.26
C GLY A 79 -6.59 0.55 8.58
N LEU A 80 -5.98 1.74 8.44
CA LEU A 80 -6.61 2.91 7.82
C LEU A 80 -7.09 2.67 6.38
N LEU A 81 -6.50 1.71 5.66
CA LEU A 81 -6.93 1.30 4.33
C LEU A 81 -7.68 -0.03 4.35
N ALA A 82 -7.23 -1.00 5.15
CA ALA A 82 -7.85 -2.32 5.25
C ALA A 82 -9.33 -2.26 5.64
N GLU A 83 -9.72 -1.39 6.59
CA GLU A 83 -11.12 -1.23 6.98
C GLU A 83 -12.02 -0.69 5.86
N PRO A 84 -11.66 0.38 5.13
CA PRO A 84 -12.39 0.78 3.93
C PRO A 84 -12.54 -0.32 2.89
N LEU A 85 -11.51 -1.14 2.63
CA LEU A 85 -11.62 -2.28 1.71
C LEU A 85 -12.65 -3.32 2.18
N ALA A 86 -12.66 -3.63 3.48
CA ALA A 86 -13.69 -4.50 4.06
C ALA A 86 -15.10 -3.90 3.95
N ARG A 87 -15.26 -2.58 4.14
CA ARG A 87 -16.55 -1.89 3.94
C ARG A 87 -16.99 -1.91 2.48
N LEU A 88 -16.05 -1.95 1.52
CA LEU A 88 -16.34 -2.14 0.10
C LEU A 88 -16.68 -3.60 -0.25
N GLY A 89 -16.65 -4.50 0.73
CA GLY A 89 -17.13 -5.88 0.61
C GLY A 89 -16.06 -6.92 0.40
N ALA A 90 -14.78 -6.56 0.44
CA ALA A 90 -13.69 -7.52 0.33
C ALA A 90 -13.55 -8.39 1.59
N ASP A 91 -13.08 -9.63 1.39
CA ASP A 91 -12.45 -10.43 2.43
C ASP A 91 -10.99 -9.99 2.54
N VAL A 92 -10.64 -9.33 3.65
CA VAL A 92 -9.38 -8.57 3.76
C VAL A 92 -8.40 -9.27 4.69
N THR A 93 -7.17 -9.44 4.19
CA THR A 93 -5.97 -9.70 5.00
C THR A 93 -5.16 -8.40 5.11
N GLY A 94 -4.91 -7.95 6.34
CA GLY A 94 -4.00 -6.82 6.62
C GLY A 94 -2.68 -7.36 7.17
N LEU A 95 -1.58 -7.05 6.50
CA LEU A 95 -0.24 -7.49 6.90
C LEU A 95 0.63 -6.29 7.26
N ASP A 96 1.30 -6.34 8.41
CA ASP A 96 2.27 -5.32 8.82
C ASP A 96 3.45 -5.94 9.57
N ALA A 97 4.62 -5.33 9.44
CA ALA A 97 5.83 -5.81 10.12
C ALA A 97 5.80 -5.58 11.63
N ALA A 98 5.10 -4.52 12.10
CA ALA A 98 5.03 -4.13 13.49
C ALA A 98 3.82 -4.79 14.21
N PRO A 99 4.05 -5.69 15.18
CA PRO A 99 2.97 -6.32 15.94
C PRO A 99 2.06 -5.31 16.67
N GLU A 100 2.61 -4.17 17.07
CA GLU A 100 1.90 -3.10 17.76
C GLU A 100 0.85 -2.46 16.83
N ASN A 101 1.18 -2.27 15.55
CA ASN A 101 0.25 -1.78 14.53
C ASN A 101 -0.91 -2.77 14.37
N ILE A 102 -0.59 -4.06 14.28
CA ILE A 102 -1.60 -5.13 14.16
C ILE A 102 -2.51 -5.19 15.38
N ALA A 103 -1.97 -5.01 16.60
CA ALA A 103 -2.78 -4.96 17.81
C ALA A 103 -3.75 -3.76 17.78
N ALA A 104 -3.29 -2.59 17.36
CA ALA A 104 -4.13 -1.39 17.21
C ALA A 104 -5.20 -1.58 16.14
N ALA A 105 -4.83 -2.19 14.99
CA ALA A 105 -5.76 -2.48 13.90
C ALA A 105 -6.88 -3.43 14.33
N LYS A 106 -6.56 -4.54 15.01
CA LYS A 106 -7.53 -5.50 15.54
C LYS A 106 -8.52 -4.82 16.48
N LEU A 107 -7.99 -4.09 17.47
CA LEU A 107 -8.83 -3.41 18.47
C LEU A 107 -9.81 -2.42 17.82
N HIS A 108 -9.34 -1.65 16.82
CA HIS A 108 -10.19 -0.69 16.15
C HIS A 108 -11.25 -1.37 15.29
N ALA A 109 -10.88 -2.37 14.49
CA ALA A 109 -11.81 -3.13 13.64
C ALA A 109 -12.90 -3.84 14.45
N GLU A 110 -12.55 -4.46 15.58
CA GLU A 110 -13.51 -5.07 16.52
C GLU A 110 -14.53 -4.03 17.00
N GLY A 111 -14.07 -2.83 17.39
CA GLY A 111 -14.94 -1.72 17.80
C GLY A 111 -15.87 -1.23 16.68
N GLN A 112 -15.55 -1.52 15.41
CA GLN A 112 -16.36 -1.19 14.23
C GLN A 112 -17.20 -2.36 13.71
N GLY A 113 -17.10 -3.54 14.31
CA GLY A 113 -17.78 -4.75 13.85
C GLY A 113 -17.28 -5.28 12.51
N LEU A 114 -16.02 -5.02 12.17
CA LEU A 114 -15.38 -5.49 10.94
C LEU A 114 -14.61 -6.78 11.20
N LEU A 115 -14.73 -7.73 10.27
CA LEU A 115 -13.95 -8.96 10.25
C LEU A 115 -12.82 -8.78 9.25
N ILE A 116 -11.58 -8.64 9.74
CA ILE A 116 -10.37 -8.48 8.94
C ILE A 116 -9.31 -9.40 9.55
N ASP A 117 -8.62 -10.15 8.70
CA ASP A 117 -7.54 -11.02 9.14
C ASP A 117 -6.23 -10.23 9.23
N TYR A 118 -5.97 -9.64 10.39
CA TYR A 118 -4.74 -8.88 10.64
C TYR A 118 -3.61 -9.78 11.12
N ARG A 119 -2.46 -9.72 10.44
CA ARG A 119 -1.28 -10.56 10.66
C ARG A 119 -0.01 -9.73 10.80
N ALA A 120 0.80 -10.03 11.82
CA ALA A 120 2.15 -9.46 11.94
C ALA A 120 3.16 -10.39 11.25
N GLY A 121 4.03 -9.85 10.39
CA GLY A 121 5.09 -10.63 9.79
C GLY A 121 5.47 -10.22 8.37
N GLU A 122 6.18 -11.11 7.71
CA GLU A 122 6.73 -10.96 6.36
C GLU A 122 5.70 -11.32 5.27
N LEU A 123 5.77 -10.62 4.14
CA LEU A 123 4.95 -10.90 2.97
C LEU A 123 5.16 -12.32 2.44
N SER A 124 6.37 -12.86 2.58
CA SER A 124 6.72 -14.24 2.21
C SER A 124 5.86 -15.30 2.90
N ALA A 125 5.43 -15.06 4.14
CA ALA A 125 4.57 -15.99 4.88
C ALA A 125 3.18 -16.08 4.23
N VAL A 126 2.62 -14.96 3.78
CA VAL A 126 1.32 -14.91 3.08
C VAL A 126 1.43 -15.55 1.69
N VAL A 127 2.51 -15.27 0.96
CA VAL A 127 2.78 -15.89 -0.36
C VAL A 127 2.90 -17.41 -0.25
N ALA A 128 3.53 -17.92 0.81
CA ALA A 128 3.71 -19.36 1.03
C ALA A 128 2.39 -20.13 1.21
N GLU A 129 1.29 -19.48 1.54
CA GLU A 129 -0.04 -20.09 1.63
C GLU A 129 -0.59 -20.53 0.26
N GLY A 130 -0.05 -19.97 -0.83
CA GLY A 130 -0.31 -20.43 -2.21
C GLY A 130 -1.67 -20.03 -2.77
N HIS A 131 -2.42 -19.17 -2.12
CA HIS A 131 -3.62 -18.54 -2.68
C HIS A 131 -3.31 -17.10 -3.07
N GLY A 132 -3.84 -16.66 -4.22
CA GLY A 132 -3.67 -15.29 -4.69
C GLY A 132 -4.83 -14.39 -4.24
N TYR A 133 -4.57 -13.09 -4.16
CA TYR A 133 -5.56 -12.06 -3.85
C TYR A 133 -6.06 -11.37 -5.12
N ASP A 134 -7.36 -11.12 -5.21
CA ASP A 134 -7.94 -10.33 -6.31
C ASP A 134 -7.40 -8.89 -6.32
N LEU A 135 -7.25 -8.29 -5.14
CA LEU A 135 -6.69 -6.95 -4.95
C LEU A 135 -5.49 -7.01 -4.01
N VAL A 136 -4.38 -6.43 -4.41
CA VAL A 136 -3.21 -6.19 -3.54
C VAL A 136 -2.98 -4.68 -3.46
N THR A 137 -2.90 -4.14 -2.25
CA THR A 137 -2.58 -2.74 -1.99
C THR A 137 -1.32 -2.63 -1.14
N SER A 138 -0.51 -1.59 -1.40
CA SER A 138 0.62 -1.23 -0.55
C SER A 138 0.90 0.27 -0.68
N MET A 139 0.61 1.05 0.39
CA MET A 139 0.63 2.51 0.36
C MET A 139 1.72 3.05 1.28
N GLU A 140 2.72 3.74 0.73
CA GLU A 140 3.85 4.33 1.47
C GLU A 140 4.62 3.26 2.28
N VAL A 141 5.00 2.17 1.64
CA VAL A 141 5.69 1.04 2.29
C VAL A 141 7.01 0.73 1.61
N ILE A 142 7.04 0.70 0.28
CA ILE A 142 8.20 0.22 -0.49
C ILE A 142 9.49 1.00 -0.22
N GLU A 143 9.40 2.27 0.16
CA GLU A 143 10.53 3.11 0.56
C GLU A 143 11.11 2.74 1.93
N HIS A 144 10.37 1.97 2.73
CA HIS A 144 10.75 1.53 4.08
C HIS A 144 11.27 0.09 4.15
N VAL A 145 11.16 -0.68 3.07
CA VAL A 145 11.63 -2.07 3.06
C VAL A 145 13.15 -2.17 2.81
N ALA A 146 13.76 -3.25 3.29
CA ALA A 146 15.18 -3.50 3.11
C ALA A 146 15.55 -3.80 1.65
N ASP A 147 14.69 -4.52 0.92
CA ASP A 147 14.86 -4.89 -0.49
C ASP A 147 13.58 -4.60 -1.28
N PRO A 148 13.48 -3.44 -1.96
CA PRO A 148 12.31 -3.09 -2.79
C PRO A 148 12.05 -4.08 -3.92
N GLY A 149 13.10 -4.69 -4.51
CA GLY A 149 12.95 -5.66 -5.58
C GLY A 149 12.29 -6.96 -5.10
N ALA A 150 12.76 -7.49 -3.99
CA ALA A 150 12.18 -8.66 -3.34
C ALA A 150 10.74 -8.38 -2.86
N PHE A 151 10.47 -7.18 -2.36
CA PHE A 151 9.13 -6.78 -1.93
C PHE A 151 8.15 -6.74 -3.10
N VAL A 152 8.52 -6.13 -4.24
CA VAL A 152 7.69 -6.13 -5.46
C VAL A 152 7.47 -7.55 -5.98
N ALA A 153 8.48 -8.42 -5.95
CA ALA A 153 8.33 -9.83 -6.31
C ALA A 153 7.31 -10.55 -5.41
N GLY A 154 7.34 -10.27 -4.10
CA GLY A 154 6.36 -10.79 -3.14
C GLY A 154 4.94 -10.30 -3.43
N LEU A 155 4.75 -9.01 -3.70
CA LEU A 155 3.44 -8.43 -4.07
C LEU A 155 2.90 -9.07 -5.37
N ALA A 156 3.77 -9.27 -6.37
CA ALA A 156 3.39 -9.93 -7.61
C ALA A 156 2.99 -11.39 -7.39
N ALA A 157 3.72 -12.11 -6.53
CA ALA A 157 3.43 -13.50 -6.19
C ALA A 157 2.14 -13.65 -5.36
N ALA A 158 1.76 -12.63 -4.57
CA ALA A 158 0.51 -12.60 -3.82
C ALA A 158 -0.71 -12.28 -4.71
N LEU A 159 -0.51 -11.81 -5.94
CA LEU A 159 -1.60 -11.40 -6.83
C LEU A 159 -2.20 -12.61 -7.54
N ALA A 160 -3.53 -12.74 -7.50
CA ALA A 160 -4.26 -13.74 -8.26
C ALA A 160 -4.19 -13.45 -9.78
N PRO A 161 -4.33 -14.47 -10.65
CA PRO A 161 -4.47 -14.23 -12.08
C PRO A 161 -5.64 -13.28 -12.38
N GLY A 162 -5.35 -12.19 -13.11
CA GLY A 162 -6.33 -11.14 -13.39
C GLY A 162 -6.61 -10.20 -12.22
N GLY A 163 -5.85 -10.29 -11.14
CA GLY A 163 -5.94 -9.38 -10.00
C GLY A 163 -5.36 -8.00 -10.28
N LEU A 164 -5.65 -7.08 -9.38
CA LEU A 164 -5.26 -5.67 -9.44
C LEU A 164 -4.25 -5.35 -8.33
N LEU A 165 -3.10 -4.78 -8.69
CA LEU A 165 -2.11 -4.26 -7.75
C LEU A 165 -2.16 -2.74 -7.76
N ILE A 166 -2.27 -2.10 -6.59
CA ILE A 166 -2.24 -0.64 -6.43
C ILE A 166 -1.18 -0.27 -5.38
N LEU A 167 -0.24 0.58 -5.78
CA LEU A 167 0.88 1.04 -4.97
C LEU A 167 0.90 2.56 -4.87
N SER A 168 1.43 3.10 -3.75
CA SER A 168 1.90 4.48 -3.69
C SER A 168 3.25 4.58 -3.00
N THR A 169 4.04 5.59 -3.39
CA THR A 169 5.34 5.91 -2.77
C THR A 169 5.80 7.31 -3.18
N PRO A 170 6.61 7.99 -2.35
CA PRO A 170 7.22 9.24 -2.73
C PRO A 170 8.17 9.10 -3.93
N ASN A 171 8.11 10.07 -4.83
CA ASN A 171 9.02 10.11 -5.98
C ASN A 171 10.42 10.64 -5.58
N ARG A 172 11.46 10.10 -6.16
CA ARG A 172 12.83 10.56 -5.94
C ARG A 172 13.15 11.80 -6.75
N THR A 173 12.62 12.96 -6.35
CA THR A 173 12.83 14.26 -6.99
C THR A 173 13.28 15.32 -5.96
N PRO A 174 13.88 16.44 -6.40
CA PRO A 174 14.15 17.57 -5.51
C PRO A 174 12.87 18.14 -4.86
N GLN A 175 11.75 18.13 -5.59
CA GLN A 175 10.45 18.63 -5.10
C GLN A 175 9.91 17.77 -3.94
N SER A 176 9.99 16.45 -4.07
CA SER A 176 9.57 15.54 -2.99
C SER A 176 10.45 15.69 -1.75
N ARG A 177 11.78 15.86 -1.95
CA ARG A 177 12.71 16.10 -0.84
C ARG A 177 12.31 17.35 -0.04
N VAL A 178 11.98 18.45 -0.73
CA VAL A 178 11.54 19.67 -0.06
C VAL A 178 10.19 19.46 0.61
N ALA A 179 9.22 18.86 -0.07
CA ALA A 179 7.87 18.68 0.46
C ALA A 179 7.81 17.73 1.65
N MET A 180 8.42 16.55 1.55
CA MET A 180 8.30 15.48 2.53
C MET A 180 9.26 15.69 3.73
N ILE A 181 10.51 16.05 3.47
CA ILE A 181 11.55 16.16 4.51
C ILE A 181 11.59 17.57 5.08
N THR A 182 11.70 18.59 4.23
CA THR A 182 11.91 19.97 4.73
C THR A 182 10.64 20.58 5.28
N LEU A 183 9.49 20.39 4.62
CA LEU A 183 8.22 21.00 5.03
C LEU A 183 7.42 20.10 5.96
N ALA A 184 7.16 18.83 5.59
CA ALA A 184 6.31 17.96 6.41
C ALA A 184 6.96 17.62 7.76
N GLU A 185 8.23 17.19 7.75
CA GLU A 185 8.97 16.91 8.99
C GLU A 185 9.41 18.18 9.70
N GLY A 186 9.86 19.21 8.96
CA GLY A 186 10.33 20.47 9.53
C GLY A 186 9.24 21.26 10.25
N LEU A 187 7.99 21.19 9.79
CA LEU A 187 6.83 21.82 10.42
C LEU A 187 6.13 20.92 11.46
N GLY A 188 6.64 19.70 11.69
CA GLY A 188 6.07 18.76 12.65
C GLY A 188 4.76 18.12 12.22
N HIS A 189 4.45 18.11 10.92
CA HIS A 189 3.29 17.41 10.37
C HIS A 189 3.49 15.90 10.29
N VAL A 190 4.75 15.47 10.30
CA VAL A 190 5.21 14.09 10.29
C VAL A 190 6.41 14.00 11.26
N PRO A 191 6.61 12.86 11.96
CA PRO A 191 7.77 12.67 12.82
C PRO A 191 9.08 12.88 12.06
N LYS A 192 10.07 13.52 12.70
CA LYS A 192 11.38 13.77 12.10
C LYS A 192 12.14 12.48 11.86
N GLY A 193 12.76 12.37 10.67
CA GLY A 193 13.57 11.21 10.31
C GLY A 193 12.74 10.01 9.85
N LEU A 194 11.46 10.21 9.55
CA LEU A 194 10.61 9.15 8.99
C LEU A 194 10.94 8.85 7.52
N HIS A 195 11.50 9.82 6.80
CA HIS A 195 11.78 9.66 5.38
C HIS A 195 13.28 9.81 5.07
N ASP A 196 13.84 8.82 4.38
CA ASP A 196 15.15 8.92 3.72
C ASP A 196 14.95 9.11 2.22
N TRP A 197 15.26 10.30 1.70
CA TRP A 197 15.14 10.62 0.27
C TRP A 197 15.93 9.65 -0.64
N ASN A 198 17.02 9.06 -0.15
CA ASN A 198 17.82 8.11 -0.93
C ASN A 198 17.06 6.81 -1.19
N ARG A 199 16.08 6.48 -0.36
CA ARG A 199 15.21 5.30 -0.49
C ARG A 199 13.98 5.55 -1.36
N PHE A 200 13.69 6.80 -1.73
CA PHE A 200 12.58 7.14 -2.61
C PHE A 200 12.78 6.55 -4.01
N ILE A 201 11.70 6.14 -4.64
CA ILE A 201 11.72 5.39 -5.89
C ILE A 201 11.09 6.23 -7.00
N THR A 202 11.74 6.29 -8.17
CA THR A 202 11.15 6.96 -9.34
C THR A 202 10.06 6.09 -9.97
N PRO A 203 9.01 6.67 -10.61
CA PRO A 203 8.00 5.89 -11.32
C PRO A 203 8.62 4.89 -12.31
N ALA A 204 9.60 5.32 -13.12
CA ALA A 204 10.28 4.44 -14.05
C ALA A 204 11.05 3.29 -13.37
N GLY A 205 11.65 3.54 -12.19
CA GLY A 205 12.31 2.49 -11.40
C GLY A 205 11.31 1.46 -10.89
N LEU A 206 10.18 1.90 -10.35
CA LEU A 206 9.12 1.01 -9.86
C LEU A 206 8.47 0.24 -11.02
N GLU A 207 8.20 0.88 -12.16
CA GLU A 207 7.69 0.21 -13.37
C GLU A 207 8.64 -0.89 -13.86
N THR A 208 9.96 -0.65 -13.81
CA THR A 208 10.95 -1.66 -14.18
C THR A 208 10.89 -2.87 -13.26
N MET A 209 10.75 -2.66 -11.93
CA MET A 209 10.59 -3.75 -10.97
C MET A 209 9.28 -4.53 -11.20
N LEU A 210 8.17 -3.82 -11.46
CA LEU A 210 6.87 -4.44 -11.76
C LEU A 210 6.95 -5.28 -13.04
N ALA A 211 7.51 -4.74 -14.12
CA ALA A 211 7.67 -5.44 -15.39
C ALA A 211 8.55 -6.68 -15.27
N ALA A 212 9.65 -6.63 -14.48
CA ALA A 212 10.51 -7.78 -14.20
C ALA A 212 9.76 -8.93 -13.50
N ASN A 213 8.64 -8.63 -12.84
CA ASN A 213 7.78 -9.60 -12.16
C ASN A 213 6.47 -9.90 -12.93
N GLY A 214 6.44 -9.62 -14.24
CA GLY A 214 5.30 -9.95 -15.09
C GLY A 214 4.07 -9.08 -14.88
N LEU A 215 4.24 -7.88 -14.35
CA LEU A 215 3.17 -6.92 -14.14
C LEU A 215 3.23 -5.78 -15.17
N THR A 216 2.08 -5.35 -15.66
CA THR A 216 1.96 -4.22 -16.59
C THR A 216 1.26 -3.06 -15.89
N VAL A 217 1.89 -1.89 -15.86
CA VAL A 217 1.29 -0.67 -15.32
C VAL A 217 0.23 -0.17 -16.29
N ILE A 218 -1.00 0.02 -15.78
CA ILE A 218 -2.16 0.46 -16.55
C ILE A 218 -2.64 1.86 -16.20
N ASP A 219 -2.22 2.41 -15.05
CA ASP A 219 -2.54 3.79 -14.64
C ASP A 219 -1.48 4.38 -13.72
N ARG A 220 -1.35 5.71 -13.75
CA ARG A 220 -0.47 6.52 -12.90
C ARG A 220 -1.18 7.80 -12.50
N ARG A 221 -1.09 8.17 -11.23
CA ARG A 221 -1.57 9.46 -10.74
C ARG A 221 -0.62 10.02 -9.69
N GLY A 222 -0.40 11.33 -9.73
CA GLY A 222 0.33 12.04 -8.70
C GLY A 222 -0.60 12.55 -7.62
N LEU A 223 -0.05 12.71 -6.44
CA LEU A 223 -0.67 13.43 -5.35
C LEU A 223 -0.27 14.90 -5.42
N SER A 224 -1.25 15.79 -5.42
CA SER A 224 -1.04 17.25 -5.40
C SER A 224 -1.65 17.86 -4.14
N PHE A 225 -1.13 19.01 -3.75
CA PHE A 225 -1.67 19.81 -2.67
C PHE A 225 -1.96 21.24 -3.13
N SER A 226 -3.13 21.74 -2.79
CA SER A 226 -3.53 23.12 -3.02
C SER A 226 -3.98 23.74 -1.70
N PRO A 227 -3.53 24.95 -1.31
CA PRO A 227 -3.98 25.62 -0.10
C PRO A 227 -5.51 25.84 -0.07
N MET A 228 -6.15 25.97 -1.22
CA MET A 228 -7.60 26.20 -1.33
C MET A 228 -8.42 24.91 -1.31
N HIS A 229 -7.88 23.80 -1.85
CA HIS A 229 -8.64 22.57 -2.08
C HIS A 229 -8.08 21.35 -1.33
N GLY A 230 -6.95 21.51 -0.61
CA GLY A 230 -6.28 20.40 0.08
C GLY A 230 -5.59 19.45 -0.88
N PHE A 231 -5.53 18.17 -0.52
CA PHE A 231 -4.94 17.12 -1.33
C PHE A 231 -5.87 16.68 -2.47
N GLY A 232 -5.30 16.35 -3.63
CA GLY A 232 -6.01 15.90 -4.80
C GLY A 232 -5.16 15.04 -5.72
N LEU A 233 -5.80 14.36 -6.67
CA LEU A 233 -5.12 13.63 -7.74
C LEU A 233 -4.72 14.60 -8.86
N SER A 234 -3.58 14.32 -9.51
CA SER A 234 -3.06 15.09 -10.64
C SER A 234 -2.23 14.22 -11.57
N ASP A 235 -1.87 14.75 -12.73
CA ASP A 235 -0.92 14.09 -13.65
C ASP A 235 0.55 14.41 -13.28
N ASN A 236 0.78 15.28 -12.30
CA ASN A 236 2.10 15.62 -11.81
C ASN A 236 2.59 14.62 -10.76
N LEU A 237 3.54 13.77 -11.12
CA LEU A 237 4.13 12.74 -10.28
C LEU A 237 5.31 13.23 -9.42
N SER A 238 5.58 14.52 -9.34
CA SER A 238 6.85 15.05 -8.81
C SER A 238 7.04 14.90 -7.30
N ILE A 239 5.99 14.70 -6.50
CA ILE A 239 6.11 14.58 -5.04
C ILE A 239 5.85 13.15 -4.62
N ASP A 240 4.66 12.66 -4.87
CA ASP A 240 4.15 11.36 -4.49
C ASP A 240 3.26 10.84 -5.62
N TYR A 241 3.20 9.52 -5.80
CA TYR A 241 2.46 8.95 -6.91
C TYR A 241 1.86 7.59 -6.58
N PHE A 242 0.78 7.29 -7.29
CA PHE A 242 0.13 5.99 -7.35
C PHE A 242 0.48 5.29 -8.66
N LEU A 243 0.69 3.98 -8.61
CA LEU A 243 0.72 3.09 -9.76
C LEU A 243 -0.34 2.00 -9.60
N THR A 244 -1.04 1.71 -10.68
CA THR A 244 -1.93 0.57 -10.79
C THR A 244 -1.38 -0.39 -11.83
N ALA A 245 -1.24 -1.66 -11.48
CA ALA A 245 -0.72 -2.69 -12.36
C ALA A 245 -1.61 -3.94 -12.34
N VAL A 246 -1.52 -4.72 -13.42
CA VAL A 246 -2.18 -6.02 -13.58
C VAL A 246 -1.18 -7.07 -14.01
N GLY A 247 -1.45 -8.32 -13.71
CA GLY A 247 -0.66 -9.43 -14.23
C GLY A 247 -0.68 -9.43 -15.77
N THR A 248 0.50 -9.56 -16.38
CA THR A 248 0.57 -9.70 -17.84
C THR A 248 -0.13 -11.01 -18.22
N PRO A 249 -1.13 -10.98 -19.11
CA PRO A 249 -1.76 -12.21 -19.56
C PRO A 249 -0.70 -13.12 -20.19
N PRO A 250 -0.78 -14.45 -20.00
CA PRO A 250 0.14 -15.36 -20.65
C PRO A 250 0.06 -15.14 -22.17
N PRO A 251 1.18 -15.27 -22.90
CA PRO A 251 1.16 -15.15 -24.35
C PRO A 251 0.12 -16.11 -24.94
N PRO A 252 -0.58 -15.71 -26.01
CA PRO A 252 -1.55 -16.59 -26.66
C PRO A 252 -0.85 -17.92 -27.00
N ARG A 253 -1.49 -19.03 -26.64
CA ARG A 253 -0.97 -20.35 -26.98
C ARG A 253 -0.92 -20.44 -28.51
N ALA A 254 0.27 -20.68 -29.03
CA ALA A 254 0.50 -20.91 -30.46
C ALA A 254 -0.23 -22.15 -30.97
#